data_1f65df179c5c0ac0b81faf636658f33d
#
_entry.id   1f65df179c5c0ac0b81faf636658f33d
#
_cell.length_a   1.000
_cell.length_b   1.000
_cell.length_c   1.000
_cell.angle_alpha   90.00
_cell.angle_beta   90.00
_cell.angle_gamma   90.00
#
_symmetry.space_group_name_H-M   'P 1'
#
loop_
_entity.id
_entity.type
_entity.pdbx_description
1 polymer ?
#
loop_
_entity_poly.entity_id
_entity_poly.type
_entity_poly.pdbx_seq_one_letter_code
_entity_poly.pdbx_strand_id
1 'polypeptide(L)'
;MKLRFPGLIVCGTNDGYGSDDAAVVSKINAARPDFVMVCLGVPKQEKWMAMHAGKLDAGLMAGLGGTLDVFSGQVRRAPIVWQKLNLEWLYRCLAEPKRFRKIKKLPQFVLKAWRKRLGIK
;
A
#
# COMPACT_ATOMS: atom_id res chain seq x y z
N MET A 1 11.90 5.44 10.18
CA MET A 1 12.61 5.49 8.90
C MET A 1 13.93 6.23 8.99
N LYS A 2 13.98 7.48 9.43
CA LYS A 2 15.24 8.27 9.50
C LYS A 2 16.37 7.58 10.26
N LEU A 3 16.10 6.86 11.35
CA LEU A 3 17.12 6.11 12.11
C LEU A 3 17.76 4.95 11.30
N ARG A 4 17.04 4.37 10.35
CA ARG A 4 17.55 3.29 9.48
C ARG A 4 18.19 3.81 8.19
N PHE A 5 17.80 5.01 7.77
CA PHE A 5 18.23 5.62 6.52
C PHE A 5 18.57 7.10 6.79
N PRO A 6 19.76 7.38 7.33
CA PRO A 6 20.15 8.74 7.76
C PRO A 6 20.19 9.75 6.60
N GLY A 7 20.39 9.28 5.36
CA GLY A 7 20.34 10.12 4.15
C GLY A 7 18.95 10.41 3.63
N LEU A 8 17.88 9.86 4.25
CA LEU A 8 16.51 10.08 3.80
C LEU A 8 16.01 11.46 4.26
N ILE A 9 15.71 12.33 3.31
CA ILE A 9 15.09 13.63 3.54
C ILE A 9 13.57 13.45 3.39
N VAL A 10 12.80 13.67 4.46
CA VAL A 10 11.35 13.71 4.41
C VAL A 10 10.94 15.17 4.25
N CYS A 11 10.54 15.55 3.03
CA CYS A 11 10.17 16.91 2.67
C CYS A 11 8.71 17.26 3.01
N GLY A 12 7.86 16.27 3.27
CA GLY A 12 6.48 16.49 3.68
C GLY A 12 5.75 15.21 4.03
N THR A 13 4.65 15.35 4.76
CA THR A 13 3.72 14.26 5.09
C THR A 13 2.29 14.75 5.03
N ASN A 14 1.35 13.86 4.70
CA ASN A 14 -0.09 14.09 4.76
C ASN A 14 -0.77 12.80 5.25
N ASP A 15 -1.78 12.94 6.10
CA ASP A 15 -2.51 11.80 6.67
C ASP A 15 -3.49 11.15 5.68
N GLY A 16 -3.83 11.84 4.60
CA GLY A 16 -4.75 11.35 3.57
C GLY A 16 -6.22 11.35 3.98
N TYR A 17 -6.58 12.00 5.10
CA TYR A 17 -7.95 12.11 5.58
C TYR A 17 -8.45 13.55 5.48
N GLY A 18 -9.63 13.72 4.84
CA GLY A 18 -10.32 15.01 4.82
C GLY A 18 -9.61 16.16 4.11
N SER A 19 -8.48 15.91 3.47
CA SER A 19 -7.74 16.91 2.72
C SER A 19 -8.32 17.09 1.32
N ASP A 20 -8.40 18.34 0.86
CA ASP A 20 -8.65 18.61 -0.55
C ASP A 20 -7.48 18.09 -1.38
N ASP A 21 -7.79 17.26 -2.38
CA ASP A 21 -6.78 16.68 -3.27
C ASP A 21 -5.94 17.74 -3.98
N ALA A 22 -6.55 18.88 -4.35
CA ALA A 22 -5.84 19.99 -4.99
C ALA A 22 -4.81 20.62 -4.05
N ALA A 23 -5.15 20.78 -2.77
CA ALA A 23 -4.22 21.28 -1.76
C ALA A 23 -3.07 20.29 -1.51
N VAL A 24 -3.35 19.00 -1.52
CA VAL A 24 -2.31 17.96 -1.38
C VAL A 24 -1.36 17.97 -2.56
N VAL A 25 -1.87 18.02 -3.79
CA VAL A 25 -1.08 18.12 -5.03
C VAL A 25 -0.20 19.38 -5.00
N SER A 26 -0.76 20.53 -4.61
CA SER A 26 -0.01 21.79 -4.51
C SER A 26 1.16 21.67 -3.51
N LYS A 27 0.93 21.08 -2.33
CA LYS A 27 1.98 20.85 -1.32
C LYS A 27 3.08 19.93 -1.84
N ILE A 28 2.72 18.86 -2.55
CA ILE A 28 3.69 17.92 -3.13
C ILE A 28 4.54 18.65 -4.17
N ASN A 29 3.91 19.40 -5.07
CA ASN A 29 4.63 20.12 -6.13
C ASN A 29 5.54 21.23 -5.57
N ALA A 30 5.11 21.92 -4.50
CA ALA A 30 5.96 22.88 -3.79
C ALA A 30 7.20 22.24 -3.16
N ALA A 31 7.07 21.00 -2.67
CA ALA A 31 8.18 20.27 -2.05
C ALA A 31 9.12 19.59 -3.06
N ARG A 32 8.71 19.43 -4.31
CA ARG A 32 9.47 18.76 -5.40
C ARG A 32 10.15 17.46 -4.96
N PRO A 33 9.41 16.44 -4.49
CA PRO A 33 10.01 15.22 -3.99
C PRO A 33 10.52 14.35 -5.15
N ASP A 34 11.63 13.66 -4.94
CA ASP A 34 12.07 12.61 -5.85
C ASP A 34 11.11 11.41 -5.82
N PHE A 35 10.50 11.16 -4.65
CA PHE A 35 9.63 10.00 -4.43
C PHE A 35 8.41 10.32 -3.56
N VAL A 36 7.22 9.98 -4.06
CA VAL A 36 5.95 10.08 -3.32
C VAL A 36 5.44 8.70 -2.93
N MET A 37 5.34 8.46 -1.62
CA MET A 37 4.76 7.22 -1.06
C MET A 37 3.26 7.41 -0.85
N VAL A 38 2.42 6.72 -1.62
CA VAL A 38 0.96 6.77 -1.47
C VAL A 38 0.50 5.59 -0.64
N CYS A 39 -0.05 5.85 0.55
CA CYS A 39 -0.41 4.83 1.53
C CYS A 39 -1.90 4.83 1.90
N LEU A 40 -2.78 5.20 0.97
CA LEU A 40 -4.24 5.29 1.18
C LEU A 40 -4.94 3.92 1.19
N GLY A 41 -4.22 2.85 0.89
CA GLY A 41 -4.76 1.50 0.74
C GLY A 41 -5.52 1.28 -0.56
N VAL A 42 -5.65 -0.02 -0.93
CA VAL A 42 -6.33 -0.48 -2.14
C VAL A 42 -7.85 -0.37 -1.99
N PRO A 43 -8.61 0.12 -2.99
CA PRO A 43 -8.22 0.67 -4.29
C PRO A 43 -8.05 2.20 -4.31
N LYS A 44 -8.04 2.86 -3.15
CA LYS A 44 -8.02 4.33 -3.09
C LYS A 44 -6.71 4.91 -3.64
N GLN A 45 -5.58 4.32 -3.28
CA GLN A 45 -4.26 4.77 -3.72
C GLN A 45 -4.10 4.69 -5.24
N GLU A 46 -4.54 3.60 -5.87
CA GLU A 46 -4.46 3.42 -7.31
C GLU A 46 -5.31 4.47 -8.06
N LYS A 47 -6.53 4.71 -7.56
CA LYS A 47 -7.41 5.74 -8.12
C LYS A 47 -6.81 7.14 -7.99
N TRP A 48 -6.32 7.46 -6.80
CA TRP A 48 -5.70 8.75 -6.51
C TRP A 48 -4.46 8.98 -7.39
N MET A 49 -3.59 7.98 -7.48
CA MET A 49 -2.41 8.02 -8.32
C MET A 49 -2.77 8.22 -9.80
N ALA A 50 -3.75 7.48 -10.31
CA ALA A 50 -4.20 7.60 -11.70
C ALA A 50 -4.78 9.00 -12.01
N MET A 51 -5.53 9.59 -11.08
CA MET A 51 -6.11 10.93 -11.25
C MET A 51 -5.08 12.05 -11.21
N HIS A 52 -3.97 11.86 -10.50
CA HIS A 52 -3.01 12.93 -10.23
C HIS A 52 -1.62 12.73 -10.85
N ALA A 53 -1.36 11.58 -11.52
CA ALA A 53 -0.07 11.28 -12.13
C ALA A 53 0.45 12.37 -13.05
N GLY A 54 -0.42 12.96 -13.89
CA GLY A 54 -0.05 14.07 -14.80
C GLY A 54 0.00 15.45 -14.16
N LYS A 55 -0.31 15.58 -12.86
CA LYS A 55 -0.36 16.85 -12.14
C LYS A 55 0.74 17.00 -11.11
N LEU A 56 1.47 15.92 -10.84
CA LEU A 56 2.51 15.87 -9.82
C LEU A 56 3.89 16.09 -10.44
N ASP A 57 4.62 17.05 -9.87
CA ASP A 57 6.03 17.30 -10.14
C ASP A 57 6.88 16.47 -9.16
N ALA A 58 6.93 15.16 -9.42
CA ALA A 58 7.66 14.19 -8.61
C ALA A 58 8.36 13.16 -9.50
N GLY A 59 9.55 12.72 -9.12
CA GLY A 59 10.33 11.77 -9.90
C GLY A 59 9.66 10.40 -10.00
N LEU A 60 9.11 9.90 -8.90
CA LEU A 60 8.44 8.60 -8.83
C LEU A 60 7.27 8.65 -7.83
N MET A 61 6.19 7.97 -8.16
CA MET A 61 5.06 7.76 -7.26
C MET A 61 4.76 6.26 -7.12
N ALA A 62 4.63 5.76 -5.89
CA ALA A 62 4.32 4.36 -5.66
C ALA A 62 3.26 4.15 -4.58
N GLY A 63 2.32 3.26 -4.86
CA GLY A 63 1.30 2.81 -3.91
C GLY A 63 1.86 1.73 -2.99
N LEU A 64 2.12 2.07 -1.73
CA LEU A 64 2.75 1.18 -0.76
C LEU A 64 1.77 0.61 0.27
N GLY A 65 0.51 1.05 0.26
CA GLY A 65 -0.53 0.56 1.17
C GLY A 65 -0.12 0.64 2.63
N GLY A 66 -0.30 -0.46 3.36
CA GLY A 66 0.07 -0.56 4.78
C GLY A 66 1.56 -0.80 5.06
N THR A 67 2.45 -0.50 4.11
CA THR A 67 3.90 -0.69 4.31
C THR A 67 4.45 0.24 5.39
N LEU A 68 3.94 1.47 5.46
CA LEU A 68 4.34 2.42 6.51
C LEU A 68 3.94 1.94 7.90
N ASP A 69 2.81 1.26 8.06
CA ASP A 69 2.36 0.69 9.34
C ASP A 69 3.34 -0.37 9.86
N VAL A 70 3.93 -1.14 8.94
CA VAL A 70 4.98 -2.12 9.26
C VAL A 70 6.29 -1.43 9.63
N PHE A 71 6.69 -0.39 8.88
CA PHE A 71 7.91 0.34 9.17
C PHE A 71 7.84 1.17 10.46
N SER A 72 6.66 1.66 10.82
CA SER A 72 6.43 2.39 12.07
C SER A 72 6.39 1.47 13.29
N GLY A 73 6.31 0.15 13.08
CA GLY A 73 6.18 -0.83 14.16
C GLY A 73 4.76 -0.97 14.73
N GLN A 74 3.79 -0.23 14.20
CA GLN A 74 2.40 -0.33 14.63
C GLN A 74 1.77 -1.68 14.28
N VAL A 75 2.21 -2.28 13.18
CA VAL A 75 1.79 -3.63 12.78
C VAL A 75 2.97 -4.58 12.94
N ARG A 76 2.83 -5.56 13.83
CA ARG A 76 3.83 -6.62 13.97
C ARG A 76 3.86 -7.48 12.71
N ARG A 77 5.05 -7.71 12.21
CA ARG A 77 5.26 -8.66 11.12
C ARG A 77 4.92 -10.07 11.60
N ALA A 78 4.38 -10.89 10.69
CA ALA A 78 4.12 -12.29 11.02
C ALA A 78 5.40 -13.00 11.50
N PRO A 79 5.30 -13.98 12.40
CA PRO A 79 6.43 -14.82 12.79
C PRO A 79 7.13 -15.45 11.57
N ILE A 80 8.43 -15.70 11.68
CA ILE A 80 9.27 -16.18 10.56
C ILE A 80 8.71 -17.45 9.90
N VAL A 81 8.07 -18.33 10.67
CA VAL A 81 7.43 -19.55 10.16
C VAL A 81 6.33 -19.22 9.13
N TRP A 82 5.47 -18.26 9.46
CA TRP A 82 4.39 -17.81 8.55
C TRP A 82 4.93 -17.11 7.30
N GLN A 83 6.05 -16.41 7.45
CA GLN A 83 6.72 -15.76 6.31
C GLN A 83 7.33 -16.80 5.36
N LYS A 84 8.02 -17.83 5.90
CA LYS A 84 8.62 -18.93 5.11
C LYS A 84 7.57 -19.77 4.36
N LEU A 85 6.38 -19.93 4.94
CA LEU A 85 5.27 -20.64 4.32
C LEU A 85 4.44 -19.78 3.35
N ASN A 86 4.82 -18.51 3.13
CA ASN A 86 4.03 -17.53 2.34
C ASN A 86 2.59 -17.33 2.89
N LEU A 87 2.37 -17.58 4.17
CA LEU A 87 1.08 -17.47 4.87
C LEU A 87 0.98 -16.17 5.70
N GLU A 88 1.85 -15.19 5.48
CA GLU A 88 1.81 -13.90 6.18
C GLU A 88 0.45 -13.21 6.02
N TRP A 89 -0.16 -13.32 4.84
CA TRP A 89 -1.50 -12.79 4.58
C TRP A 89 -2.57 -13.42 5.49
N LEU A 90 -2.48 -14.73 5.74
CA LEU A 90 -3.41 -15.46 6.61
C LEU A 90 -3.23 -15.04 8.08
N TYR A 91 -1.97 -14.92 8.53
CA TYR A 91 -1.66 -14.40 9.87
C TYR A 91 -2.26 -13.00 10.08
N ARG A 92 -2.10 -12.09 9.11
CA ARG A 92 -2.68 -10.75 9.16
C ARG A 92 -4.20 -10.76 9.16
N CYS A 93 -4.83 -11.73 8.53
CA CYS A 93 -6.27 -11.89 8.55
C CYS A 93 -6.79 -12.38 9.90
N LEU A 94 -6.06 -13.30 10.54
CA LEU A 94 -6.39 -13.77 11.88
C LEU A 94 -6.21 -12.67 12.91
N ALA A 95 -5.17 -11.84 12.77
CA ALA A 95 -4.93 -10.70 13.66
C ALA A 95 -5.97 -9.58 13.49
N GLU A 96 -6.52 -9.39 12.27
CA GLU A 96 -7.50 -8.35 11.95
C GLU A 96 -8.71 -8.93 11.21
N PRO A 97 -9.78 -9.36 11.91
CA PRO A 97 -10.96 -9.99 11.30
C PRO A 97 -11.65 -9.12 10.22
N LYS A 98 -11.53 -7.80 10.33
CA LYS A 98 -12.05 -6.86 9.32
C LYS A 98 -11.43 -7.06 7.93
N ARG A 99 -10.24 -7.66 7.86
CA ARG A 99 -9.55 -7.96 6.58
C ARG A 99 -10.18 -9.16 5.86
N PHE A 100 -10.89 -10.05 6.55
CA PHE A 100 -11.61 -11.17 5.93
C PHE A 100 -12.61 -10.71 4.86
N ARG A 101 -13.22 -9.54 5.04
CA ARG A 101 -14.12 -8.97 4.01
C ARG A 101 -13.42 -8.70 2.67
N LYS A 102 -12.12 -8.36 2.69
CA LYS A 102 -11.32 -8.11 1.47
C LYS A 102 -10.90 -9.41 0.80
N ILE A 103 -10.83 -10.51 1.54
CA ILE A 103 -10.35 -11.82 1.09
C ILE A 103 -11.48 -12.71 0.57
N LYS A 104 -12.75 -12.36 0.77
CA LYS A 104 -13.89 -13.13 0.23
C LYS A 104 -13.77 -13.47 -1.27
N LYS A 105 -13.04 -12.66 -2.03
CA LYS A 105 -12.80 -12.90 -3.48
C LYS A 105 -11.59 -13.79 -3.76
N LEU A 106 -10.73 -14.05 -2.78
CA LEU A 106 -9.51 -14.83 -2.98
C LEU A 106 -9.81 -16.31 -3.34
N PRO A 107 -10.74 -17.03 -2.67
CA PRO A 107 -11.08 -18.39 -3.06
C PRO A 107 -11.59 -18.48 -4.49
N GLN A 108 -12.41 -17.52 -4.92
CA GLN A 108 -12.90 -17.45 -6.30
C GLN A 108 -11.77 -17.23 -7.31
N PHE A 109 -10.80 -16.39 -6.97
CA PHE A 109 -9.64 -16.16 -7.81
C PHE A 109 -8.76 -17.41 -7.93
N VAL A 110 -8.47 -18.07 -6.81
CA VAL A 110 -7.69 -19.32 -6.77
C VAL A 110 -8.39 -20.41 -7.58
N LEU A 111 -9.71 -20.55 -7.42
CA LEU A 111 -10.51 -21.52 -8.18
C LEU A 111 -10.46 -21.24 -9.68
N LYS A 112 -10.60 -19.97 -10.07
CA LYS A 112 -10.52 -19.54 -11.50
C LYS A 112 -9.10 -19.77 -12.06
N ALA A 113 -8.06 -19.46 -11.30
CA ALA A 113 -6.68 -19.68 -11.70
C ALA A 113 -6.38 -21.19 -11.88
N TRP A 114 -6.88 -22.01 -10.97
CA TRP A 114 -6.73 -23.47 -11.02
C TRP A 114 -7.47 -24.08 -12.20
N ARG A 115 -8.75 -23.68 -12.44
CA ARG A 115 -9.53 -24.09 -13.62
C ARG A 115 -8.80 -23.74 -14.92
N LYS A 116 -8.26 -22.54 -15.01
CA LYS A 116 -7.49 -22.09 -16.19
C LYS A 116 -6.21 -22.91 -16.40
N ARG A 117 -5.51 -23.29 -15.30
CA ARG A 117 -4.32 -24.12 -15.36
C ARG A 117 -4.62 -25.56 -15.80
N LEU A 118 -5.81 -26.07 -15.45
CA LEU A 118 -6.28 -27.41 -15.82
C LEU A 118 -6.97 -27.45 -17.21
N GLY A 119 -6.99 -26.34 -17.96
CA GLY A 119 -7.62 -26.25 -19.29
C GLY A 119 -9.14 -26.41 -19.28
N ILE A 120 -9.79 -26.35 -18.12
CA ILE A 120 -11.24 -26.47 -17.98
C ILE A 120 -11.84 -25.08 -18.24
N LYS A 121 -12.54 -24.96 -19.38
CA LYS A 121 -13.32 -23.76 -19.75
C LYS A 121 -14.54 -23.58 -18.86
#